data_498d1d4233bb0e64c1af697a58b6573e
#
_entry.id   498d1d4233bb0e64c1af697a58b6573e
#
_cell.length_a   1.000
_cell.length_b   1.000
_cell.length_c   1.000
_cell.angle_alpha   90.00
_cell.angle_beta   90.00
_cell.angle_gamma   90.00
#
_symmetry.space_group_name_H-M   'P 1'
#
loop_
_entity.id
_entity.type
_entity.pdbx_description
1 polymer ?
#
loop_
_entity_poly.entity_id
_entity_poly.type
_entity_poly.pdbx_seq_one_letter_code
_entity_poly.pdbx_strand_id
1 'polypeptide(L)'
;MKKALYIIIAAAFCLNACAPKQDTEKLICAEAEMNVFPFSQAGMKVIKEQTVTPVEGVPGLEVIETRFINRGKAITVKAYELCRTEIMAEDTVVWSLQPSSTVDRPDWVLPVTEGFEKENYLGMNNCDYGGGIPVVDLWQRDGGIAIGLFEPTLKMISMPVEWKRYDNKVTMALHYRLPKPKVLETGDTLTCFKAFRLAHEGDYFNALRVFSEYMQTNMGVQMQPSEPEAFEPVWCAWGYERTFTKEEVVGTLDKAAELGFTWVDIDDGYQIAEGDWNTNSRFPGGDKDMRYMTDEVHKRGMKAKLWWAPLAADPGTQILKEHPEMLLRTEEWAPEFITWWDSWYLSPVNPATDEYTKDLLKMFMQRWNFDGLKIDGQHLNCCLPDYGESTGLDDPWQAPELMPTYFGKVYKEARSYKPNAVIQVCPCGCAVNYWILPNINQAVASDPMSSRQVRMKRKAYAAMSPALAYYGDHVELTDNGNDFASQIGTGSVIGTKFTWPKDNPDVTDGPFVLTPEKEALIRKWMKIYKENNLARGEYMNLYTWGFDYPEAHVIRQNGALYYAFYVDDAAFEGTIELRGLNPDKTYTAVEYTADEPKEYVIDGSDPRMEVAFERSYLLKVTAKEER
;
A
#
# COMPACT_ATOMS: atom_id res chain seq x y z
N MET A 1 -2.58 -31.68 24.54
CA MET A 1 -3.23 -30.57 23.83
C MET A 1 -2.55 -30.22 22.50
N LYS A 2 -2.13 -31.20 21.69
CA LYS A 2 -1.47 -31.03 20.38
C LYS A 2 -2.27 -31.64 19.22
N LYS A 3 -3.56 -31.94 19.39
CA LYS A 3 -4.32 -32.70 18.38
C LYS A 3 -5.35 -31.91 17.56
N ALA A 4 -5.75 -30.71 17.97
CA ALA A 4 -6.78 -29.97 17.25
C ALA A 4 -6.22 -29.14 16.07
N LEU A 5 -5.02 -28.57 16.22
CA LEU A 5 -4.36 -27.80 15.15
C LEU A 5 -3.92 -28.68 13.96
N TYR A 6 -3.59 -29.94 14.24
CA TYR A 6 -3.20 -30.91 13.20
C TYR A 6 -4.30 -31.26 12.19
N ILE A 7 -5.58 -31.02 12.52
CA ILE A 7 -6.69 -31.48 11.66
C ILE A 7 -6.92 -30.49 10.51
N ILE A 8 -6.71 -29.18 10.69
CA ILE A 8 -6.90 -28.21 9.60
C ILE A 8 -5.65 -28.13 8.72
N ILE A 9 -4.46 -28.16 9.31
CA ILE A 9 -3.18 -28.17 8.57
C ILE A 9 -2.92 -29.58 7.97
N ALA A 10 -3.30 -30.66 8.64
CA ALA A 10 -3.17 -32.01 8.10
C ALA A 10 -4.09 -32.28 6.88
N ALA A 11 -5.20 -31.58 6.74
CA ALA A 11 -6.00 -31.63 5.50
C ALA A 11 -5.27 -30.95 4.32
N ALA A 12 -4.37 -29.99 4.59
CA ALA A 12 -3.52 -29.37 3.57
C ALA A 12 -2.22 -30.16 3.29
N PHE A 13 -1.69 -30.91 4.27
CA PHE A 13 -0.41 -31.62 4.14
C PHE A 13 -0.51 -33.11 3.77
N CYS A 14 -1.70 -33.73 3.81
CA CYS A 14 -1.87 -35.14 3.42
C CYS A 14 -2.12 -35.36 1.92
N LEU A 15 -1.93 -34.36 1.06
CA LEU A 15 -2.13 -34.47 -0.38
C LEU A 15 -0.82 -34.64 -1.18
N ASN A 16 0.17 -35.32 -0.63
CA ASN A 16 1.29 -35.80 -1.43
C ASN A 16 0.97 -37.17 -2.04
N ALA A 17 0.92 -37.19 -3.36
CA ALA A 17 0.83 -38.31 -4.30
C ALA A 17 -0.59 -38.73 -4.72
N CYS A 18 -1.26 -37.86 -5.51
CA CYS A 18 -2.15 -38.34 -6.58
C CYS A 18 -2.38 -37.19 -7.57
N ALA A 19 -2.59 -37.49 -8.85
CA ALA A 19 -2.93 -36.50 -9.87
C ALA A 19 -4.05 -35.54 -9.40
N PRO A 20 -4.07 -34.28 -9.84
CA PRO A 20 -5.03 -33.31 -9.36
C PRO A 20 -6.46 -33.82 -9.57
N LYS A 21 -7.14 -34.16 -8.49
CA LYS A 21 -8.58 -34.38 -8.51
C LYS A 21 -9.22 -33.01 -8.61
N GLN A 22 -9.88 -32.73 -9.69
CA GLN A 22 -10.86 -31.65 -9.76
C GLN A 22 -12.05 -32.04 -8.87
N ASP A 23 -12.08 -31.54 -7.65
CA ASP A 23 -13.26 -31.66 -6.81
C ASP A 23 -14.29 -30.63 -7.30
N THR A 24 -15.30 -31.11 -7.98
CA THR A 24 -16.45 -30.30 -8.40
C THR A 24 -17.61 -30.59 -7.46
N GLU A 25 -17.85 -29.68 -6.52
CA GLU A 25 -19.05 -29.74 -5.69
C GLU A 25 -20.24 -29.12 -6.41
N LYS A 26 -21.36 -29.85 -6.46
CA LYS A 26 -22.65 -29.36 -6.95
C LYS A 26 -23.60 -29.20 -5.78
N LEU A 27 -23.76 -27.96 -5.35
CA LEU A 27 -24.64 -27.60 -4.25
C LEU A 27 -25.90 -26.90 -4.75
N ILE A 28 -27.02 -27.14 -4.11
CA ILE A 28 -28.21 -26.28 -4.30
C ILE A 28 -28.00 -25.07 -3.40
N CYS A 29 -27.84 -23.90 -4.03
CA CYS A 29 -27.58 -22.66 -3.31
C CYS A 29 -28.76 -22.27 -2.42
N ALA A 30 -28.44 -21.91 -1.21
CA ALA A 30 -29.32 -21.17 -0.32
C ALA A 30 -29.25 -19.67 -0.64
N GLU A 31 -30.25 -18.93 -0.18
CA GLU A 31 -30.39 -17.48 -0.37
C GLU A 31 -29.18 -16.67 0.18
N ALA A 32 -28.46 -17.25 1.17
CA ALA A 32 -27.28 -16.65 1.78
C ALA A 32 -26.05 -16.53 0.84
N GLU A 33 -25.94 -17.41 -0.17
CA GLU A 33 -24.81 -17.42 -1.11
C GLU A 33 -25.07 -16.56 -2.37
N MET A 34 -26.33 -16.30 -2.63
CA MET A 34 -26.80 -15.44 -3.72
C MET A 34 -27.89 -14.50 -3.21
N ASN A 35 -27.70 -13.20 -3.35
CA ASN A 35 -28.79 -12.26 -3.09
C ASN A 35 -29.70 -12.22 -4.31
N VAL A 36 -30.79 -12.96 -4.26
CA VAL A 36 -31.74 -13.14 -5.35
C VAL A 36 -33.12 -12.56 -5.05
N PHE A 37 -33.81 -12.11 -6.07
CA PHE A 37 -35.18 -11.60 -6.02
C PHE A 37 -36.03 -12.31 -7.08
N PRO A 38 -37.33 -12.57 -6.79
CA PRO A 38 -38.05 -12.33 -5.53
C PRO A 38 -37.69 -13.34 -4.44
N PHE A 39 -37.90 -12.95 -3.18
CA PHE A 39 -37.60 -13.72 -1.94
C PHE A 39 -38.40 -15.01 -1.74
N SER A 40 -39.05 -15.54 -2.71
CA SER A 40 -39.84 -16.75 -2.55
C SER A 40 -38.99 -17.99 -2.88
N GLN A 41 -38.71 -18.81 -1.88
CA GLN A 41 -38.02 -20.11 -2.05
C GLN A 41 -38.80 -21.12 -2.92
N ALA A 42 -40.11 -20.94 -3.05
CA ALA A 42 -40.95 -21.83 -3.84
C ALA A 42 -40.69 -21.68 -5.34
N GLY A 43 -39.95 -22.63 -5.91
CA GLY A 43 -39.62 -22.67 -7.34
C GLY A 43 -38.23 -22.13 -7.70
N MET A 44 -37.48 -21.60 -6.76
CA MET A 44 -36.06 -21.30 -6.96
C MET A 44 -35.26 -22.60 -6.97
N LYS A 45 -34.42 -22.76 -7.96
CA LYS A 45 -33.51 -23.90 -8.06
C LYS A 45 -32.24 -23.43 -8.73
N VAL A 46 -31.29 -22.99 -7.94
CA VAL A 46 -29.97 -22.57 -8.40
C VAL A 46 -28.94 -23.62 -7.99
N ILE A 47 -28.13 -24.05 -8.91
CA ILE A 47 -27.02 -24.97 -8.67
C ILE A 47 -25.74 -24.16 -8.64
N LYS A 48 -25.01 -24.20 -7.55
CA LYS A 48 -23.62 -23.73 -7.46
C LYS A 48 -22.71 -24.85 -7.94
N GLU A 49 -21.89 -24.54 -8.93
CA GLU A 49 -20.77 -25.40 -9.33
C GLU A 49 -19.49 -24.64 -8.99
N GLN A 50 -18.66 -25.25 -8.15
CA GLN A 50 -17.38 -24.69 -7.73
C GLN A 50 -16.28 -25.69 -8.04
N THR A 51 -15.25 -25.21 -8.75
CA THR A 51 -14.04 -25.97 -9.03
C THR A 51 -12.91 -25.36 -8.21
N VAL A 52 -12.27 -26.19 -7.39
CA VAL A 52 -11.10 -25.80 -6.58
C VAL A 52 -9.89 -26.52 -7.17
N THR A 53 -8.93 -25.77 -7.67
CA THR A 53 -7.75 -26.31 -8.35
C THR A 53 -6.48 -25.89 -7.61
N PRO A 54 -5.74 -26.84 -7.01
CA PRO A 54 -4.43 -26.56 -6.45
C PRO A 54 -3.46 -26.05 -7.53
N VAL A 55 -2.64 -25.05 -7.19
CA VAL A 55 -1.64 -24.52 -8.10
C VAL A 55 -0.35 -25.33 -8.00
N GLU A 56 0.07 -25.92 -9.11
CA GLU A 56 1.30 -26.71 -9.17
C GLU A 56 2.53 -25.84 -8.81
N GLY A 57 3.38 -26.34 -7.92
CA GLY A 57 4.59 -25.65 -7.48
C GLY A 57 4.39 -24.56 -6.43
N VAL A 58 3.12 -24.27 -6.02
CA VAL A 58 2.81 -23.30 -4.97
C VAL A 58 1.98 -23.98 -3.87
N PRO A 59 2.64 -24.56 -2.86
CA PRO A 59 1.94 -25.26 -1.79
C PRO A 59 0.92 -24.39 -1.07
N GLY A 60 -0.27 -24.95 -0.82
CA GLY A 60 -1.35 -24.27 -0.11
C GLY A 60 -2.19 -23.31 -0.95
N LEU A 61 -1.79 -22.99 -2.18
CA LEU A 61 -2.55 -22.12 -3.06
C LEU A 61 -3.58 -22.91 -3.89
N GLU A 62 -4.82 -22.46 -3.84
CA GLU A 62 -5.95 -23.00 -4.60
C GLU A 62 -6.65 -21.88 -5.37
N VAL A 63 -6.92 -22.11 -6.65
CA VAL A 63 -7.78 -21.24 -7.47
C VAL A 63 -9.21 -21.73 -7.37
N ILE A 64 -10.14 -20.82 -7.14
CA ILE A 64 -11.57 -21.11 -6.97
C ILE A 64 -12.33 -20.48 -8.14
N GLU A 65 -12.96 -21.31 -8.95
CA GLU A 65 -13.85 -20.90 -10.05
C GLU A 65 -15.28 -21.31 -9.70
N THR A 66 -16.16 -20.32 -9.63
CA THR A 66 -17.56 -20.52 -9.23
C THR A 66 -18.50 -20.11 -10.35
N ARG A 67 -19.56 -20.89 -10.56
CA ARG A 67 -20.66 -20.55 -11.44
C ARG A 67 -22.00 -20.96 -10.84
N PHE A 68 -23.02 -20.17 -11.10
CA PHE A 68 -24.38 -20.43 -10.66
C PHE A 68 -25.26 -20.70 -11.87
N ILE A 69 -25.99 -21.82 -11.84
CA ILE A 69 -26.86 -22.25 -12.94
C ILE A 69 -28.30 -22.22 -12.44
N ASN A 70 -29.13 -21.38 -13.08
CA ASN A 70 -30.56 -21.36 -12.74
C ASN A 70 -31.29 -22.54 -13.41
N ARG A 71 -31.84 -23.46 -12.61
CA ARG A 71 -32.68 -24.59 -13.04
C ARG A 71 -34.15 -24.39 -12.65
N GLY A 72 -34.48 -23.26 -12.05
CA GLY A 72 -35.82 -22.92 -11.62
C GLY A 72 -36.45 -21.85 -12.52
N LYS A 73 -37.42 -21.10 -11.96
CA LYS A 73 -37.99 -19.92 -12.60
C LYS A 73 -36.94 -18.80 -12.71
N ALA A 74 -37.21 -17.82 -13.55
CA ALA A 74 -36.39 -16.62 -13.67
C ALA A 74 -36.13 -15.98 -12.29
N ILE A 75 -34.88 -15.62 -12.04
CA ILE A 75 -34.45 -14.97 -10.79
C ILE A 75 -33.66 -13.71 -11.10
N THR A 76 -33.68 -12.74 -10.19
CA THR A 76 -32.86 -11.53 -10.28
C THR A 76 -31.73 -11.62 -9.26
N VAL A 77 -30.50 -11.65 -9.74
CA VAL A 77 -29.27 -11.70 -8.91
C VAL A 77 -28.76 -10.27 -8.72
N LYS A 78 -28.48 -9.87 -7.49
CA LYS A 78 -27.90 -8.57 -7.13
C LYS A 78 -26.46 -8.68 -6.61
N ALA A 79 -26.13 -9.80 -5.97
CA ALA A 79 -24.81 -10.06 -5.42
C ALA A 79 -24.57 -11.56 -5.36
N TYR A 80 -23.31 -11.95 -5.19
CA TYR A 80 -22.92 -13.34 -4.94
C TYR A 80 -21.65 -13.42 -4.08
N GLU A 81 -21.49 -14.54 -3.40
CA GLU A 81 -20.29 -14.88 -2.65
C GLU A 81 -19.38 -15.74 -3.55
N LEU A 82 -18.13 -15.31 -3.72
CA LEU A 82 -17.14 -16.06 -4.51
C LEU A 82 -16.52 -17.19 -3.71
N CYS A 83 -16.11 -16.89 -2.48
CA CYS A 83 -15.59 -17.89 -1.55
C CYS A 83 -15.82 -17.45 -0.10
N ARG A 84 -15.77 -18.43 0.78
CA ARG A 84 -15.79 -18.27 2.24
C ARG A 84 -14.81 -19.26 2.86
N THR A 85 -14.14 -18.83 3.92
CA THR A 85 -13.33 -19.71 4.74
C THR A 85 -13.41 -19.29 6.20
N GLU A 86 -12.97 -20.17 7.10
CA GLU A 86 -13.01 -19.93 8.52
C GLU A 86 -11.79 -20.53 9.23
N ILE A 87 -11.42 -19.94 10.35
CA ILE A 87 -10.41 -20.51 11.25
C ILE A 87 -10.99 -20.58 12.66
N MET A 88 -10.62 -21.64 13.39
CA MET A 88 -11.02 -21.81 14.78
C MET A 88 -10.18 -20.91 15.67
N ALA A 89 -10.84 -20.16 16.55
CA ALA A 89 -10.22 -19.19 17.45
C ALA A 89 -10.17 -19.68 18.92
N GLU A 90 -10.43 -20.96 19.18
CA GLU A 90 -10.41 -21.52 20.54
C GLU A 90 -9.00 -21.42 21.14
N ASP A 91 -8.90 -20.70 22.27
CA ASP A 91 -7.69 -20.56 23.09
C ASP A 91 -6.44 -20.02 22.34
N THR A 92 -6.61 -19.41 21.19
CA THR A 92 -5.50 -18.89 20.38
C THR A 92 -5.74 -17.44 19.94
N VAL A 93 -4.68 -16.65 19.96
CA VAL A 93 -4.68 -15.29 19.36
C VAL A 93 -4.70 -15.42 17.84
N VAL A 94 -5.58 -14.66 17.21
CA VAL A 94 -5.67 -14.55 15.75
C VAL A 94 -5.37 -13.11 15.36
N TRP A 95 -4.61 -12.93 14.30
CA TRP A 95 -4.38 -11.62 13.67
C TRP A 95 -5.03 -11.58 12.29
N SER A 96 -5.39 -10.39 11.86
CA SER A 96 -5.99 -10.17 10.55
C SER A 96 -5.28 -9.07 9.78
N LEU A 97 -5.07 -9.27 8.47
CA LEU A 97 -4.73 -8.22 7.51
C LEU A 97 -5.99 -7.77 6.79
N GLN A 98 -6.24 -6.47 6.86
CA GLN A 98 -7.33 -5.79 6.16
C GLN A 98 -6.87 -4.39 5.75
N PRO A 99 -6.30 -4.23 4.56
CA PRO A 99 -5.82 -2.93 4.06
C PRO A 99 -7.00 -2.03 3.69
N SER A 100 -7.91 -1.80 4.65
CA SER A 100 -9.04 -0.90 4.52
C SER A 100 -8.60 0.55 4.54
N SER A 101 -9.42 1.41 3.98
CA SER A 101 -9.17 2.82 3.86
C SER A 101 -10.35 3.61 4.40
N THR A 102 -10.13 4.29 5.51
CA THR A 102 -11.06 5.27 6.07
C THR A 102 -10.32 6.56 6.40
N VAL A 103 -11.07 7.63 6.66
CA VAL A 103 -10.50 8.92 7.11
C VAL A 103 -9.71 8.80 8.42
N ASP A 104 -10.01 7.79 9.24
CA ASP A 104 -9.33 7.53 10.52
C ASP A 104 -7.96 6.86 10.36
N ARG A 105 -7.59 6.45 9.13
CA ARG A 105 -6.30 5.80 8.81
C ARG A 105 -5.93 4.66 9.76
N PRO A 106 -6.79 3.62 9.91
CA PRO A 106 -6.55 2.54 10.86
C PRO A 106 -5.34 1.68 10.47
N ASP A 107 -4.82 0.95 11.45
CA ASP A 107 -3.87 -0.13 11.17
C ASP A 107 -4.51 -1.18 10.26
N TRP A 108 -3.74 -1.71 9.29
CA TRP A 108 -4.20 -2.78 8.41
C TRP A 108 -4.09 -4.15 9.06
N VAL A 109 -3.27 -4.26 10.09
CA VAL A 109 -3.02 -5.49 10.82
C VAL A 109 -3.52 -5.32 12.25
N LEU A 110 -4.54 -6.10 12.59
CA LEU A 110 -5.24 -5.99 13.86
C LEU A 110 -5.36 -7.36 14.54
N PRO A 111 -5.28 -7.42 15.88
CA PRO A 111 -5.66 -8.59 16.62
C PRO A 111 -7.19 -8.79 16.51
N VAL A 112 -7.60 -10.01 16.26
CA VAL A 112 -9.01 -10.38 16.16
C VAL A 112 -9.53 -10.78 17.52
N THR A 113 -10.56 -10.11 17.98
CA THR A 113 -11.21 -10.37 19.26
C THR A 113 -12.70 -10.70 19.06
N GLU A 114 -13.32 -11.31 20.06
CA GLU A 114 -14.76 -11.60 19.99
C GLU A 114 -15.58 -10.33 19.72
N GLY A 115 -16.44 -10.38 18.71
CA GLY A 115 -17.19 -9.23 18.22
C GLY A 115 -16.45 -8.41 17.16
N PHE A 116 -15.30 -8.88 16.68
CA PHE A 116 -14.58 -8.25 15.57
C PHE A 116 -15.41 -8.28 14.30
N GLU A 117 -15.54 -7.14 13.68
CA GLU A 117 -16.22 -6.97 12.39
C GLU A 117 -15.47 -5.87 11.61
N LYS A 118 -14.81 -6.26 10.55
CA LYS A 118 -14.07 -5.37 9.65
C LYS A 118 -14.25 -5.81 8.22
N GLU A 119 -14.18 -4.86 7.33
CA GLU A 119 -14.34 -5.08 5.89
C GLU A 119 -13.17 -4.43 5.14
N ASN A 120 -12.52 -5.18 4.24
CA ASN A 120 -11.69 -4.61 3.20
C ASN A 120 -12.55 -4.48 1.94
N TYR A 121 -13.00 -3.28 1.64
CA TYR A 121 -13.82 -2.97 0.48
C TYR A 121 -12.98 -2.30 -0.61
N LEU A 122 -12.97 -2.87 -1.81
CA LEU A 122 -12.32 -2.29 -2.98
C LEU A 122 -13.35 -1.51 -3.79
N GLY A 123 -13.75 -0.39 -3.26
CA GLY A 123 -14.72 0.51 -3.87
C GLY A 123 -14.72 1.83 -3.12
N MET A 124 -15.45 2.79 -3.61
CA MET A 124 -15.58 4.10 -2.99
C MET A 124 -16.98 4.24 -2.38
N ASN A 125 -17.04 4.77 -1.16
CA ASN A 125 -18.27 5.17 -0.51
C ASN A 125 -18.05 6.48 0.25
N ASN A 126 -19.08 7.00 0.93
CA ASN A 126 -19.06 8.33 1.57
C ASN A 126 -17.96 8.52 2.65
N CYS A 127 -17.43 7.44 3.21
CA CYS A 127 -16.46 7.49 4.30
C CYS A 127 -15.21 6.65 4.01
N ASP A 128 -15.18 5.99 2.86
CA ASP A 128 -14.21 4.95 2.54
C ASP A 128 -13.79 5.04 1.07
N TYR A 129 -12.50 5.11 0.84
CA TYR A 129 -11.92 5.28 -0.50
C TYR A 129 -11.30 4.00 -1.06
N GLY A 130 -11.66 2.87 -0.46
CA GLY A 130 -11.22 1.56 -0.88
C GLY A 130 -9.86 1.13 -0.32
N GLY A 131 -9.73 -0.18 -0.06
CA GLY A 131 -8.54 -0.78 0.52
C GLY A 131 -7.37 -0.96 -0.45
N GLY A 132 -7.61 -0.98 -1.73
CA GLY A 132 -6.60 -1.06 -2.80
C GLY A 132 -5.96 -2.44 -3.00
N ILE A 133 -5.90 -3.32 -2.02
CA ILE A 133 -5.27 -4.65 -2.11
C ILE A 133 -6.36 -5.72 -2.00
N PRO A 134 -6.54 -6.60 -3.02
CA PRO A 134 -7.66 -7.56 -3.08
C PRO A 134 -7.38 -8.84 -2.28
N VAL A 135 -6.90 -8.70 -1.05
CA VAL A 135 -6.54 -9.81 -0.14
C VAL A 135 -6.98 -9.48 1.27
N VAL A 136 -7.53 -10.47 1.97
CA VAL A 136 -7.63 -10.51 3.42
C VAL A 136 -6.98 -11.78 3.93
N ASP A 137 -6.38 -11.70 5.12
CA ASP A 137 -5.63 -12.80 5.72
C ASP A 137 -5.94 -12.93 7.20
N LEU A 138 -5.97 -14.16 7.68
CA LEU A 138 -6.04 -14.51 9.09
C LEU A 138 -4.89 -15.46 9.42
N TRP A 139 -4.10 -15.14 10.45
CA TRP A 139 -3.02 -16.03 10.87
C TRP A 139 -2.95 -16.20 12.38
N GLN A 140 -2.36 -17.32 12.77
CA GLN A 140 -1.93 -17.68 14.10
C GLN A 140 -0.42 -17.87 14.09
N ARG A 141 0.17 -18.29 15.22
CA ARG A 141 1.65 -18.44 15.33
C ARG A 141 2.28 -19.30 14.24
N ASP A 142 1.61 -20.39 13.87
CA ASP A 142 2.18 -21.42 12.99
C ASP A 142 1.78 -21.25 11.52
N GLY A 143 0.95 -20.27 11.19
CA GLY A 143 0.50 -20.00 9.83
C GLY A 143 -0.91 -19.43 9.74
N GLY A 144 -1.37 -19.23 8.51
CA GLY A 144 -2.63 -18.56 8.24
C GLY A 144 -3.36 -19.07 7.01
N ILE A 145 -4.51 -18.46 6.77
CA ILE A 145 -5.33 -18.67 5.57
C ILE A 145 -5.72 -17.31 5.03
N ALA A 146 -5.33 -17.05 3.79
CA ALA A 146 -5.73 -15.86 3.05
C ALA A 146 -6.76 -16.21 1.98
N ILE A 147 -7.63 -15.24 1.67
CA ILE A 147 -8.50 -15.26 0.49
C ILE A 147 -8.38 -13.96 -0.27
N GLY A 148 -8.70 -13.98 -1.54
CA GLY A 148 -8.69 -12.79 -2.37
C GLY A 148 -9.09 -13.07 -3.82
N LEU A 149 -8.85 -12.08 -4.67
CA LEU A 149 -9.29 -12.07 -6.06
C LEU A 149 -8.09 -12.22 -7.01
N PHE A 150 -8.22 -13.11 -8.01
CA PHE A 150 -7.28 -13.25 -9.12
C PHE A 150 -7.89 -12.72 -10.42
N GLU A 151 -7.92 -11.39 -10.54
CA GLU A 151 -8.41 -10.72 -11.75
C GLU A 151 -7.37 -9.71 -12.28
N PRO A 152 -7.19 -9.60 -13.59
CA PRO A 152 -6.18 -8.69 -14.17
C PRO A 152 -6.55 -7.21 -14.03
N THR A 153 -7.81 -6.91 -13.71
CA THR A 153 -8.33 -5.56 -13.49
C THR A 153 -9.01 -5.45 -12.14
N LEU A 154 -9.06 -4.23 -11.61
CA LEU A 154 -9.80 -3.92 -10.39
C LEU A 154 -11.26 -4.40 -10.51
N LYS A 155 -11.77 -5.02 -9.45
CA LYS A 155 -13.20 -5.30 -9.23
C LYS A 155 -13.59 -4.75 -7.86
N MET A 156 -14.73 -4.08 -7.80
CA MET A 156 -15.26 -3.57 -6.53
C MET A 156 -15.84 -4.72 -5.72
N ILE A 157 -15.02 -5.34 -4.91
CA ILE A 157 -15.33 -6.49 -4.05
C ILE A 157 -15.35 -6.08 -2.58
N SER A 158 -16.10 -6.83 -1.79
CA SER A 158 -16.16 -6.73 -0.34
C SER A 158 -15.54 -7.97 0.28
N MET A 159 -14.67 -7.78 1.25
CA MET A 159 -13.99 -8.87 1.95
C MET A 159 -14.17 -8.71 3.47
N PRO A 160 -15.38 -9.04 4.01
CA PRO A 160 -15.62 -8.97 5.44
C PRO A 160 -14.86 -10.06 6.19
N VAL A 161 -14.41 -9.69 7.40
CA VAL A 161 -13.88 -10.59 8.41
C VAL A 161 -14.67 -10.39 9.68
N GLU A 162 -15.24 -11.48 10.20
CA GLU A 162 -16.16 -11.45 11.34
C GLU A 162 -15.80 -12.53 12.36
N TRP A 163 -15.79 -12.14 13.64
CA TRP A 163 -15.87 -13.05 14.78
C TRP A 163 -17.11 -12.72 15.60
N LYS A 164 -18.19 -13.47 15.33
CA LYS A 164 -19.46 -13.28 16.05
C LYS A 164 -19.33 -13.72 17.50
N ARG A 165 -19.96 -12.97 18.40
CA ARG A 165 -20.03 -13.36 19.82
C ARG A 165 -20.60 -14.76 19.97
N TYR A 166 -20.02 -15.51 20.90
CA TYR A 166 -20.40 -16.92 21.21
C TYR A 166 -20.12 -17.91 20.07
N ASP A 167 -19.40 -17.51 19.05
CA ASP A 167 -18.90 -18.39 18.01
C ASP A 167 -17.38 -18.59 18.21
N ASN A 168 -16.91 -19.83 18.05
CA ASN A 168 -15.50 -20.14 18.15
C ASN A 168 -14.77 -20.00 16.81
N LYS A 169 -15.38 -19.27 15.88
CA LYS A 169 -14.90 -19.16 14.50
C LYS A 169 -14.74 -17.71 14.10
N VAL A 170 -13.61 -17.44 13.44
CA VAL A 170 -13.40 -16.23 12.65
C VAL A 170 -13.63 -16.59 11.20
N THR A 171 -14.52 -15.87 10.53
CA THR A 171 -14.88 -16.10 9.13
C THR A 171 -14.36 -14.99 8.24
N MET A 172 -13.90 -15.35 7.04
CA MET A 172 -13.63 -14.44 5.93
C MET A 172 -14.52 -14.82 4.75
N ALA A 173 -15.04 -13.83 4.07
CA ALA A 173 -15.78 -14.03 2.82
C ALA A 173 -15.35 -13.04 1.76
N LEU A 174 -15.59 -13.37 0.50
CA LEU A 174 -15.37 -12.51 -0.65
C LEU A 174 -16.66 -12.39 -1.43
N HIS A 175 -17.20 -11.17 -1.45
CA HIS A 175 -18.49 -10.84 -2.06
C HIS A 175 -18.30 -9.90 -3.25
N TYR A 176 -19.15 -10.07 -4.23
CA TYR A 176 -19.29 -9.12 -5.33
C TYR A 176 -20.75 -8.69 -5.47
N ARG A 177 -20.99 -7.39 -5.41
CA ARG A 177 -22.28 -6.80 -5.73
C ARG A 177 -22.31 -6.44 -7.20
N LEU A 178 -23.30 -6.97 -7.94
CA LEU A 178 -23.45 -6.64 -9.34
C LEU A 178 -23.83 -5.17 -9.51
N PRO A 179 -23.24 -4.50 -10.49
CA PRO A 179 -23.57 -3.11 -10.86
C PRO A 179 -25.06 -2.91 -11.12
N LYS A 180 -25.59 -3.79 -11.93
CA LYS A 180 -27.03 -3.86 -12.24
C LYS A 180 -27.53 -5.26 -11.91
N PRO A 181 -28.72 -5.35 -11.28
CA PRO A 181 -29.33 -6.66 -11.06
C PRO A 181 -29.43 -7.42 -12.38
N LYS A 182 -28.95 -8.66 -12.42
CA LYS A 182 -28.97 -9.53 -13.58
C LYS A 182 -30.11 -10.52 -13.47
N VAL A 183 -30.98 -10.56 -14.47
CA VAL A 183 -31.98 -11.62 -14.58
C VAL A 183 -31.33 -12.86 -15.17
N LEU A 184 -31.49 -13.99 -14.48
CA LEU A 184 -31.11 -15.32 -14.97
C LEU A 184 -32.40 -16.09 -15.28
N GLU A 185 -32.61 -16.36 -16.54
CA GLU A 185 -33.70 -17.22 -17.00
C GLU A 185 -33.39 -18.70 -16.69
N THR A 186 -34.38 -19.56 -16.90
CA THR A 186 -34.18 -21.01 -16.71
C THR A 186 -33.12 -21.55 -17.66
N GLY A 187 -32.04 -22.09 -17.14
CA GLY A 187 -30.89 -22.61 -17.89
C GLY A 187 -29.71 -21.66 -17.99
N ASP A 188 -29.90 -20.38 -17.65
CA ASP A 188 -28.80 -19.42 -17.66
C ASP A 188 -27.74 -19.74 -16.61
N THR A 189 -26.51 -19.32 -16.94
CA THR A 189 -25.34 -19.48 -16.07
C THR A 189 -24.74 -18.10 -15.76
N LEU A 190 -24.46 -17.83 -14.50
CA LEU A 190 -23.64 -16.72 -14.02
C LEU A 190 -22.26 -17.26 -13.65
N THR A 191 -21.23 -16.88 -14.42
CA THR A 191 -19.83 -17.18 -14.09
C THR A 191 -19.29 -16.05 -13.22
N CYS A 192 -18.68 -16.42 -12.09
CA CYS A 192 -18.08 -15.48 -11.14
C CYS A 192 -16.63 -15.17 -11.52
N PHE A 193 -16.05 -14.14 -10.92
CA PHE A 193 -14.62 -13.85 -10.98
C PHE A 193 -13.83 -14.98 -10.30
N LYS A 194 -12.53 -15.08 -10.65
CA LYS A 194 -11.64 -16.04 -10.02
C LYS A 194 -11.24 -15.56 -8.63
N ALA A 195 -11.48 -16.40 -7.65
CA ALA A 195 -10.98 -16.20 -6.29
C ALA A 195 -9.83 -17.16 -5.99
N PHE A 196 -9.12 -16.92 -4.90
CA PHE A 196 -8.16 -17.87 -4.38
C PHE A 196 -8.36 -18.08 -2.88
N ARG A 197 -7.84 -19.22 -2.41
CA ARG A 197 -7.59 -19.52 -1.02
C ARG A 197 -6.13 -19.97 -0.91
N LEU A 198 -5.43 -19.48 0.12
CA LEU A 198 -4.05 -19.82 0.37
C LEU A 198 -3.85 -20.19 1.84
N ALA A 199 -3.45 -21.42 2.11
CA ALA A 199 -2.86 -21.80 3.40
C ALA A 199 -1.36 -21.51 3.36
N HIS A 200 -0.82 -20.79 4.34
CA HIS A 200 0.57 -20.36 4.35
C HIS A 200 1.19 -20.43 5.75
N GLU A 201 2.51 -20.46 5.80
CA GLU A 201 3.28 -20.28 7.03
C GLU A 201 3.47 -18.79 7.33
N GLY A 202 3.74 -18.48 8.62
CA GLY A 202 4.01 -17.10 9.05
C GLY A 202 2.78 -16.19 8.96
N ASP A 203 2.98 -14.97 8.50
CA ASP A 203 1.97 -13.90 8.50
C ASP A 203 1.63 -13.39 7.08
N TYR A 204 0.89 -12.29 7.04
CA TYR A 204 0.39 -11.64 5.82
C TYR A 204 1.44 -11.37 4.73
N PHE A 205 2.73 -11.30 5.08
CA PHE A 205 3.78 -11.14 4.09
C PHE A 205 3.76 -12.30 3.08
N ASN A 206 3.68 -13.54 3.56
CA ASN A 206 3.65 -14.70 2.68
C ASN A 206 2.37 -14.75 1.84
N ALA A 207 1.24 -14.36 2.41
CA ALA A 207 -0.01 -14.26 1.66
C ALA A 207 0.09 -13.25 0.50
N LEU A 208 0.56 -12.04 0.79
CA LEU A 208 0.73 -10.98 -0.22
C LEU A 208 1.79 -11.31 -1.27
N ARG A 209 2.90 -11.96 -0.86
CA ARG A 209 3.95 -12.39 -1.77
C ARG A 209 3.43 -13.41 -2.77
N VAL A 210 2.79 -14.48 -2.30
CA VAL A 210 2.23 -15.54 -3.16
C VAL A 210 1.16 -14.97 -4.08
N PHE A 211 0.28 -14.10 -3.56
CA PHE A 211 -0.72 -13.39 -4.36
C PHE A 211 -0.05 -12.61 -5.50
N SER A 212 0.93 -11.76 -5.18
CA SER A 212 1.58 -10.92 -6.19
C SER A 212 2.40 -11.72 -7.20
N GLU A 213 3.11 -12.76 -6.78
CA GLU A 213 3.83 -13.68 -7.66
C GLU A 213 2.86 -14.35 -8.66
N TYR A 214 1.70 -14.84 -8.19
CA TYR A 214 0.70 -15.43 -9.07
C TYR A 214 0.11 -14.40 -10.05
N MET A 215 -0.19 -13.19 -9.60
CA MET A 215 -0.68 -12.11 -10.45
C MET A 215 0.33 -11.75 -11.56
N GLN A 216 1.62 -11.74 -11.22
CA GLN A 216 2.67 -11.46 -12.20
C GLN A 216 2.86 -12.60 -13.21
N THR A 217 2.87 -13.85 -12.74
CA THR A 217 3.17 -15.02 -13.59
C THR A 217 1.98 -15.48 -14.42
N ASN A 218 0.76 -15.36 -13.90
CA ASN A 218 -0.44 -15.96 -14.50
C ASN A 218 -1.48 -14.93 -14.99
N MET A 219 -1.48 -13.72 -14.41
CA MET A 219 -2.49 -12.70 -14.73
C MET A 219 -1.93 -11.51 -15.51
N GLY A 220 -0.64 -11.53 -15.85
CA GLY A 220 0.01 -10.54 -16.72
C GLY A 220 0.31 -9.19 -16.07
N VAL A 221 0.19 -9.07 -14.75
CA VAL A 221 0.62 -7.86 -14.03
C VAL A 221 2.14 -7.78 -14.04
N GLN A 222 2.70 -6.64 -14.43
CA GLN A 222 4.15 -6.46 -14.59
C GLN A 222 4.66 -5.39 -13.61
N MET A 223 5.14 -5.82 -12.44
CA MET A 223 5.82 -4.90 -11.51
C MET A 223 7.14 -4.41 -12.11
N GLN A 224 7.39 -3.12 -11.99
CA GLN A 224 8.63 -2.51 -12.48
C GLN A 224 9.60 -2.25 -11.32
N PRO A 225 10.90 -2.49 -11.49
CA PRO A 225 11.89 -2.07 -10.51
C PRO A 225 11.99 -0.54 -10.52
N SER A 226 12.25 0.03 -9.35
CA SER A 226 12.52 1.47 -9.24
C SER A 226 13.93 1.81 -9.73
N GLU A 227 14.06 2.96 -10.35
CA GLU A 227 15.34 3.52 -10.75
C GLU A 227 16.17 3.93 -9.52
N PRO A 228 17.50 4.04 -9.67
CA PRO A 228 18.39 4.46 -8.59
C PRO A 228 17.96 5.74 -7.88
N GLU A 229 17.42 6.68 -8.62
CA GLU A 229 16.97 7.99 -8.12
C GLU A 229 15.82 7.88 -7.13
N ALA A 230 14.96 6.87 -7.26
CA ALA A 230 13.83 6.66 -6.36
C ALA A 230 14.25 6.25 -4.93
N PHE A 231 15.50 5.84 -4.74
CA PHE A 231 16.06 5.45 -3.44
C PHE A 231 16.87 6.57 -2.77
N GLU A 232 16.87 7.77 -3.33
CA GLU A 232 17.65 8.89 -2.80
C GLU A 232 16.88 9.65 -1.71
N PRO A 233 17.60 10.25 -0.70
CA PRO A 233 16.98 10.95 0.42
C PRO A 233 16.11 12.14 0.04
N VAL A 234 15.00 12.33 0.73
CA VAL A 234 13.98 13.36 0.43
C VAL A 234 13.88 14.39 1.56
N TRP A 235 13.98 15.68 1.22
CA TRP A 235 13.49 16.77 2.04
C TRP A 235 12.17 17.29 1.47
N CYS A 236 11.13 17.35 2.33
CA CYS A 236 9.80 17.80 1.93
C CYS A 236 9.53 19.21 2.45
N ALA A 237 9.15 20.13 1.58
CA ALA A 237 8.83 21.51 1.91
C ALA A 237 7.53 21.66 2.74
N TRP A 238 6.75 20.61 2.92
CA TRP A 238 5.56 20.60 3.80
C TRP A 238 5.85 21.03 5.25
N GLY A 239 7.10 21.11 5.66
CA GLY A 239 7.47 21.75 6.91
C GLY A 239 7.00 23.20 7.05
N TYR A 240 6.81 23.91 5.93
CA TYR A 240 6.27 25.25 5.84
C TYR A 240 4.74 25.30 5.68
N GLU A 241 4.07 24.14 5.69
CA GLU A 241 2.64 24.00 5.44
C GLU A 241 2.21 24.60 4.09
N ARG A 242 0.91 24.73 3.84
CA ARG A 242 0.34 25.27 2.58
C ARG A 242 0.71 26.72 2.27
N THR A 243 1.33 27.43 3.18
CA THR A 243 1.60 28.88 3.04
C THR A 243 3.03 29.19 2.61
N PHE A 244 3.82 28.19 2.27
CA PHE A 244 5.20 28.37 1.86
C PHE A 244 5.38 29.33 0.66
N THR A 245 6.55 29.94 0.59
CA THR A 245 6.97 30.84 -0.49
C THR A 245 8.19 30.27 -1.20
N LYS A 246 8.50 30.78 -2.38
CA LYS A 246 9.72 30.37 -3.10
C LYS A 246 10.99 30.76 -2.35
N GLU A 247 10.96 31.89 -1.62
CA GLU A 247 12.08 32.39 -0.83
C GLU A 247 12.40 31.44 0.32
N GLU A 248 11.38 30.90 1.01
CA GLU A 248 11.54 29.91 2.10
C GLU A 248 12.11 28.61 1.55
N VAL A 249 11.56 28.10 0.45
CA VAL A 249 12.05 26.88 -0.18
C VAL A 249 13.50 27.06 -0.61
N VAL A 250 13.80 28.09 -1.40
CA VAL A 250 15.15 28.34 -1.91
C VAL A 250 16.15 28.65 -0.80
N GLY A 251 15.72 29.39 0.26
CA GLY A 251 16.54 29.67 1.44
C GLY A 251 16.93 28.42 2.24
N THR A 252 16.16 27.32 2.14
CA THR A 252 16.43 26.05 2.83
C THR A 252 17.34 25.10 2.04
N LEU A 253 17.44 25.27 0.72
CA LEU A 253 18.12 24.30 -0.17
C LEU A 253 19.58 24.05 0.21
N ASP A 254 20.34 25.08 0.59
CA ASP A 254 21.76 24.91 0.98
C ASP A 254 21.88 24.03 2.23
N LYS A 255 20.98 24.21 3.19
CA LYS A 255 20.94 23.40 4.41
C LYS A 255 20.50 21.96 4.10
N ALA A 256 19.49 21.77 3.27
CA ALA A 256 19.06 20.44 2.83
C ALA A 256 20.18 19.68 2.10
N ALA A 257 20.88 20.35 1.15
CA ALA A 257 22.02 19.76 0.45
C ALA A 257 23.18 19.43 1.41
N GLU A 258 23.51 20.32 2.36
CA GLU A 258 24.52 20.11 3.39
C GLU A 258 24.22 18.90 4.27
N LEU A 259 22.95 18.67 4.60
CA LEU A 259 22.49 17.51 5.34
C LEU A 259 22.46 16.23 4.52
N GLY A 260 22.62 16.34 3.21
CA GLY A 260 22.77 15.21 2.31
C GLY A 260 21.51 14.75 1.60
N PHE A 261 20.45 15.55 1.63
CA PHE A 261 19.24 15.32 0.82
C PHE A 261 19.53 15.59 -0.65
N THR A 262 18.89 14.81 -1.50
CA THR A 262 19.06 14.86 -2.95
C THR A 262 17.75 15.12 -3.69
N TRP A 263 16.62 14.92 -3.01
CA TRP A 263 15.29 15.31 -3.50
C TRP A 263 14.70 16.42 -2.66
N VAL A 264 13.96 17.27 -3.34
CA VAL A 264 13.14 18.34 -2.75
C VAL A 264 11.71 18.14 -3.24
N ASP A 265 10.80 17.89 -2.32
CA ASP A 265 9.38 17.81 -2.62
C ASP A 265 8.74 19.19 -2.42
N ILE A 266 8.33 19.84 -3.52
CA ILE A 266 7.46 21.02 -3.49
C ILE A 266 6.05 20.52 -3.29
N ASP A 267 5.57 20.67 -2.06
CA ASP A 267 4.33 20.06 -1.59
C ASP A 267 3.08 20.90 -1.90
N ASP A 268 1.93 20.52 -1.36
CA ASP A 268 0.65 21.22 -1.49
C ASP A 268 0.77 22.69 -1.07
N GLY A 269 0.19 23.59 -1.83
CA GLY A 269 0.11 25.02 -1.50
C GLY A 269 0.63 25.99 -2.57
N TYR A 270 1.21 25.53 -3.67
CA TYR A 270 1.62 26.41 -4.78
C TYR A 270 0.47 26.77 -5.71
N GLN A 271 -0.50 25.88 -5.86
CA GLN A 271 -1.62 25.97 -6.78
C GLN A 271 -2.68 26.97 -6.34
N ILE A 272 -3.49 27.44 -7.29
CA ILE A 272 -4.66 28.29 -7.01
C ILE A 272 -5.74 27.46 -6.32
N ALA A 273 -6.02 26.26 -6.84
CA ALA A 273 -7.02 25.32 -6.35
C ALA A 273 -6.76 23.95 -6.98
N GLU A 274 -7.33 22.88 -6.44
CA GLU A 274 -7.42 21.61 -7.14
C GLU A 274 -8.17 21.80 -8.46
N GLY A 275 -7.58 21.32 -9.58
CA GLY A 275 -8.09 21.56 -10.93
C GLY A 275 -7.70 22.91 -11.54
N ASP A 276 -7.07 23.83 -10.79
CA ASP A 276 -6.35 24.98 -11.32
C ASP A 276 -4.91 24.98 -10.80
N TRP A 277 -4.06 24.27 -11.51
CA TRP A 277 -2.67 24.00 -11.15
C TRP A 277 -1.70 25.12 -11.54
N ASN A 278 -2.23 26.29 -11.92
CA ASN A 278 -1.44 27.51 -12.01
C ASN A 278 -1.06 27.98 -10.60
N THR A 279 0.00 28.79 -10.53
CA THR A 279 0.49 29.27 -9.25
C THR A 279 -0.42 30.34 -8.64
N ASN A 280 -0.57 30.31 -7.32
CA ASN A 280 -1.32 31.31 -6.58
C ASN A 280 -0.52 32.63 -6.37
N SER A 281 -1.10 33.58 -5.61
CA SER A 281 -0.55 34.91 -5.40
C SER A 281 0.80 34.96 -4.65
N ARG A 282 1.21 33.86 -3.97
CA ARG A 282 2.53 33.76 -3.34
C ARG A 282 3.65 33.54 -4.35
N PHE A 283 3.30 33.14 -5.58
CA PHE A 283 4.21 32.95 -6.70
C PHE A 283 3.85 33.89 -7.87
N PRO A 284 4.00 35.21 -7.67
CA PRO A 284 3.49 36.21 -8.62
C PRO A 284 4.19 36.16 -9.99
N GLY A 285 5.34 35.53 -10.08
CA GLY A 285 6.04 35.28 -11.33
C GLY A 285 5.50 34.11 -12.15
N GLY A 286 4.54 33.37 -11.63
CA GLY A 286 3.93 32.22 -12.33
C GLY A 286 4.94 31.15 -12.70
N ASP A 287 4.92 30.73 -13.96
CA ASP A 287 5.88 29.75 -14.52
C ASP A 287 7.35 30.09 -14.23
N LYS A 288 7.69 31.38 -14.14
CA LYS A 288 9.07 31.82 -13.87
C LYS A 288 9.50 31.53 -12.44
N ASP A 289 8.57 31.61 -11.47
CA ASP A 289 8.87 31.30 -10.07
C ASP A 289 9.07 29.82 -9.87
N MET A 290 8.19 28.98 -10.47
CA MET A 290 8.32 27.52 -10.42
C MET A 290 9.63 27.07 -11.09
N ARG A 291 9.92 27.61 -12.26
CA ARG A 291 11.17 27.33 -12.98
C ARG A 291 12.40 27.79 -12.19
N TYR A 292 12.34 28.94 -11.55
CA TYR A 292 13.42 29.44 -10.71
C TYR A 292 13.71 28.48 -9.54
N MET A 293 12.66 27.98 -8.83
CA MET A 293 12.85 27.03 -7.73
C MET A 293 13.53 25.74 -8.21
N THR A 294 13.07 25.15 -9.31
CA THR A 294 13.69 23.93 -9.85
C THR A 294 15.12 24.18 -10.35
N ASP A 295 15.41 25.31 -10.98
CA ASP A 295 16.77 25.66 -11.40
C ASP A 295 17.69 25.84 -10.18
N GLU A 296 17.21 26.43 -9.06
CA GLU A 296 17.97 26.54 -7.82
C GLU A 296 18.21 25.17 -7.14
N VAL A 297 17.24 24.24 -7.21
CA VAL A 297 17.42 22.86 -6.79
C VAL A 297 18.51 22.17 -7.61
N HIS A 298 18.43 22.28 -8.94
CA HIS A 298 19.39 21.66 -9.86
C HIS A 298 20.80 22.23 -9.75
N LYS A 299 20.98 23.52 -9.49
CA LYS A 299 22.30 24.14 -9.23
C LYS A 299 23.05 23.49 -8.07
N ARG A 300 22.31 22.89 -7.13
CA ARG A 300 22.86 22.19 -5.96
C ARG A 300 23.03 20.68 -6.19
N GLY A 301 22.80 20.22 -7.42
CA GLY A 301 22.87 18.80 -7.78
C GLY A 301 21.72 17.97 -7.22
N MET A 302 20.67 18.62 -6.73
CA MET A 302 19.45 17.96 -6.25
C MET A 302 18.40 17.84 -7.36
N LYS A 303 17.32 17.11 -7.09
CA LYS A 303 16.15 16.91 -7.95
C LYS A 303 14.89 17.39 -7.26
N ALA A 304 13.87 17.78 -8.04
CA ALA A 304 12.62 18.30 -7.53
C ALA A 304 11.44 17.41 -7.92
N LYS A 305 10.57 17.06 -6.95
CA LYS A 305 9.24 16.49 -7.18
C LYS A 305 8.18 17.56 -6.91
N LEU A 306 7.09 17.50 -7.65
CA LEU A 306 5.94 18.37 -7.47
C LEU A 306 4.76 17.57 -6.91
N TRP A 307 4.15 18.09 -5.87
CA TRP A 307 2.88 17.58 -5.35
C TRP A 307 1.74 17.86 -6.33
N TRP A 308 0.85 16.91 -6.48
CA TRP A 308 -0.29 16.99 -7.37
C TRP A 308 -1.41 16.04 -6.93
N ALA A 309 -2.64 16.54 -6.81
CA ALA A 309 -3.84 15.73 -6.57
C ALA A 309 -4.65 15.60 -7.88
N PRO A 310 -4.31 14.64 -8.76
CA PRO A 310 -5.04 14.45 -10.01
C PRO A 310 -6.49 14.06 -9.76
N LEU A 311 -7.34 14.28 -10.77
CA LEU A 311 -8.76 13.92 -10.76
C LEU A 311 -9.61 14.67 -9.72
N ALA A 312 -9.04 15.67 -9.03
CA ALA A 312 -9.77 16.58 -8.16
C ALA A 312 -9.88 17.96 -8.84
N ALA A 313 -11.06 18.58 -8.75
CA ALA A 313 -11.27 19.93 -9.25
C ALA A 313 -12.27 20.68 -8.35
N ASP A 314 -11.83 21.81 -7.78
CA ASP A 314 -12.63 22.63 -6.89
C ASP A 314 -13.82 23.28 -7.58
N PRO A 315 -14.96 23.41 -6.89
CA PRO A 315 -16.10 24.12 -7.44
C PRO A 315 -15.76 25.53 -7.89
N GLY A 316 -16.12 25.86 -9.15
CA GLY A 316 -15.92 27.19 -9.70
C GLY A 316 -14.58 27.42 -10.42
N THR A 317 -13.70 26.44 -10.48
CA THR A 317 -12.48 26.49 -11.29
C THR A 317 -12.77 26.67 -12.78
N GLN A 318 -11.79 27.20 -13.51
CA GLN A 318 -11.98 27.48 -14.94
C GLN A 318 -12.15 26.17 -15.74
N ILE A 319 -11.41 25.12 -15.37
CA ILE A 319 -11.49 23.83 -16.04
C ILE A 319 -12.93 23.25 -16.01
N LEU A 320 -13.65 23.40 -14.91
CA LEU A 320 -15.02 22.91 -14.80
C LEU A 320 -16.04 23.74 -15.59
N LYS A 321 -15.72 25.02 -15.87
CA LYS A 321 -16.55 25.88 -16.73
C LYS A 321 -16.34 25.59 -18.21
N GLU A 322 -15.10 25.31 -18.59
CA GLU A 322 -14.71 25.06 -19.98
C GLU A 322 -14.97 23.61 -20.39
N HIS A 323 -14.79 22.68 -19.46
CA HIS A 323 -14.84 21.24 -19.70
C HIS A 323 -15.72 20.49 -18.67
N PRO A 324 -17.00 20.84 -18.54
CA PRO A 324 -17.92 20.17 -17.59
C PRO A 324 -18.13 18.68 -17.92
N GLU A 325 -17.79 18.26 -19.13
CA GLU A 325 -17.83 16.86 -19.57
C GLU A 325 -16.76 15.99 -18.91
N MET A 326 -15.73 16.56 -18.29
CA MET A 326 -14.74 15.82 -17.52
C MET A 326 -15.28 15.28 -16.19
N LEU A 327 -16.36 15.86 -15.67
CA LEU A 327 -16.92 15.46 -14.38
C LEU A 327 -17.41 14.00 -14.43
N LEU A 328 -16.96 13.20 -13.48
CA LEU A 328 -17.53 11.88 -13.23
C LEU A 328 -19.00 12.05 -12.80
N ARG A 329 -19.93 11.36 -13.45
CA ARG A 329 -21.36 11.44 -13.23
C ARG A 329 -21.88 10.18 -12.55
N THR A 330 -22.63 10.36 -11.46
CA THR A 330 -23.40 9.28 -10.83
C THR A 330 -24.56 8.83 -11.71
N GLU A 331 -25.27 7.76 -11.31
CA GLU A 331 -26.48 7.28 -12.01
C GLU A 331 -27.58 8.34 -12.07
N GLU A 332 -27.65 9.22 -11.06
CA GLU A 332 -28.58 10.35 -10.99
C GLU A 332 -28.08 11.60 -11.73
N TRP A 333 -27.00 11.52 -12.47
CA TRP A 333 -26.36 12.62 -13.20
C TRP A 333 -25.76 13.73 -12.32
N ALA A 334 -25.69 13.52 -11.01
CA ALA A 334 -24.93 14.41 -10.14
C ALA A 334 -23.43 14.25 -10.39
N PRO A 335 -22.62 15.31 -10.27
CA PRO A 335 -21.19 15.14 -10.24
C PRO A 335 -20.78 14.40 -8.95
N GLU A 336 -19.78 13.51 -9.03
CA GLU A 336 -19.21 12.86 -7.86
C GLU A 336 -18.35 13.84 -7.08
N PHE A 337 -18.36 13.73 -5.74
CA PHE A 337 -17.69 14.64 -4.83
C PHE A 337 -16.65 13.91 -3.97
N ILE A 338 -15.45 14.48 -3.92
CA ILE A 338 -14.34 13.99 -3.09
C ILE A 338 -14.40 14.74 -1.77
N THR A 339 -14.93 14.11 -0.73
CA THR A 339 -15.18 14.75 0.57
C THR A 339 -13.89 15.19 1.28
N TRP A 340 -12.78 14.51 1.05
CA TRP A 340 -11.48 14.85 1.65
C TRP A 340 -10.90 16.17 1.12
N TRP A 341 -11.16 16.46 -0.18
CA TRP A 341 -10.61 17.63 -0.87
C TRP A 341 -11.63 18.75 -1.07
N ASP A 342 -12.89 18.54 -0.70
CA ASP A 342 -14.01 19.44 -1.03
C ASP A 342 -14.11 19.73 -2.54
N SER A 343 -13.74 18.76 -3.37
CA SER A 343 -13.59 18.88 -4.83
C SER A 343 -14.54 17.97 -5.58
N TRP A 344 -14.81 18.28 -6.84
CA TRP A 344 -15.48 17.39 -7.77
C TRP A 344 -14.50 16.39 -8.38
N TYR A 345 -15.00 15.17 -8.61
CA TYR A 345 -14.21 14.10 -9.22
C TYR A 345 -14.18 14.26 -10.75
N LEU A 346 -12.97 14.33 -11.35
CA LEU A 346 -12.78 14.25 -12.80
C LEU A 346 -12.71 12.79 -13.22
N SER A 347 -13.43 12.41 -14.26
CA SER A 347 -13.45 11.04 -14.77
C SER A 347 -12.07 10.58 -15.26
N PRO A 348 -11.49 9.50 -14.71
CA PRO A 348 -10.18 9.00 -15.14
C PRO A 348 -10.20 8.37 -16.53
N VAL A 349 -11.39 8.15 -17.10
CA VAL A 349 -11.60 7.50 -18.40
C VAL A 349 -12.09 8.46 -19.49
N ASN A 350 -12.34 9.73 -19.13
CA ASN A 350 -12.79 10.72 -20.09
C ASN A 350 -11.61 11.20 -20.97
N PRO A 351 -11.75 11.22 -22.31
CA PRO A 351 -10.70 11.68 -23.20
C PRO A 351 -10.24 13.14 -22.94
N ALA A 352 -11.16 14.02 -22.52
CA ALA A 352 -10.80 15.40 -22.20
C ALA A 352 -9.94 15.48 -20.93
N THR A 353 -10.18 14.62 -19.93
CA THR A 353 -9.31 14.49 -18.75
C THR A 353 -7.90 14.00 -19.15
N ASP A 354 -7.81 13.08 -20.11
CA ASP A 354 -6.51 12.61 -20.63
C ASP A 354 -5.71 13.75 -21.27
N GLU A 355 -6.33 14.56 -22.12
CA GLU A 355 -5.67 15.69 -22.77
C GLU A 355 -5.26 16.78 -21.75
N TYR A 356 -6.14 17.11 -20.82
CA TYR A 356 -5.82 18.02 -19.74
C TYR A 356 -4.63 17.52 -18.90
N THR A 357 -4.62 16.24 -18.56
CA THR A 357 -3.52 15.61 -17.84
C THR A 357 -2.20 15.72 -18.60
N LYS A 358 -2.18 15.50 -19.91
CA LYS A 358 -0.97 15.66 -20.74
C LYS A 358 -0.45 17.09 -20.73
N ASP A 359 -1.34 18.08 -20.82
CA ASP A 359 -0.96 19.48 -20.75
C ASP A 359 -0.35 19.86 -19.41
N LEU A 360 -0.92 19.34 -18.30
CA LEU A 360 -0.36 19.51 -16.96
C LEU A 360 1.03 18.85 -16.86
N LEU A 361 1.17 17.62 -17.29
CA LEU A 361 2.45 16.90 -17.24
C LEU A 361 3.52 17.60 -18.07
N LYS A 362 3.16 18.15 -19.23
CA LYS A 362 4.06 18.99 -20.03
C LYS A 362 4.45 20.27 -19.28
N MET A 363 3.50 20.89 -18.58
CA MET A 363 3.78 22.06 -17.74
C MET A 363 4.74 21.70 -16.61
N PHE A 364 4.47 20.65 -15.85
CA PHE A 364 5.27 20.26 -14.69
C PHE A 364 6.67 19.77 -15.10
N MET A 365 6.75 18.82 -16.04
CA MET A 365 7.99 18.13 -16.36
C MET A 365 8.88 18.91 -17.33
N GLN A 366 8.30 19.67 -18.26
CA GLN A 366 9.06 20.39 -19.30
C GLN A 366 9.16 21.89 -19.01
N ARG A 367 8.03 22.58 -18.76
CA ARG A 367 8.03 24.04 -18.58
C ARG A 367 8.64 24.43 -17.24
N TRP A 368 8.20 23.78 -16.16
CA TRP A 368 8.70 24.00 -14.79
C TRP A 368 9.94 23.15 -14.48
N ASN A 369 10.21 22.10 -15.26
CA ASN A 369 11.41 21.27 -15.19
C ASN A 369 11.54 20.40 -13.95
N PHE A 370 10.43 19.98 -13.36
CA PHE A 370 10.45 18.99 -12.27
C PHE A 370 10.97 17.64 -12.75
N ASP A 371 11.55 16.84 -11.84
CA ASP A 371 12.15 15.53 -12.11
C ASP A 371 11.25 14.38 -11.66
N GLY A 372 10.14 14.68 -11.01
CA GLY A 372 9.17 13.71 -10.55
C GLY A 372 7.89 14.35 -10.02
N LEU A 373 6.98 13.48 -9.59
CA LEU A 373 5.67 13.85 -9.03
C LEU A 373 5.43 13.12 -7.71
N LYS A 374 4.86 13.84 -6.74
CA LYS A 374 4.20 13.30 -5.56
C LYS A 374 2.70 13.37 -5.80
N ILE A 375 2.10 12.27 -6.23
CA ILE A 375 0.68 12.16 -6.51
C ILE A 375 -0.05 11.82 -5.22
N ASP A 376 -1.03 12.63 -4.84
CA ASP A 376 -1.67 12.55 -3.53
C ASP A 376 -3.19 12.45 -3.61
N GLY A 377 -3.78 11.74 -2.65
CA GLY A 377 -5.23 11.67 -2.44
C GLY A 377 -5.78 10.28 -2.20
N GLN A 378 -6.71 10.17 -1.26
CA GLN A 378 -7.41 8.92 -0.96
C GLN A 378 -8.28 8.43 -2.13
N HIS A 379 -8.83 9.37 -2.90
CA HIS A 379 -9.68 9.11 -4.07
C HIS A 379 -8.95 8.43 -5.24
N LEU A 380 -7.64 8.23 -5.14
CA LEU A 380 -6.84 7.60 -6.20
C LEU A 380 -6.97 6.07 -6.25
N ASN A 381 -7.55 5.44 -5.22
CA ASN A 381 -7.64 3.98 -5.17
C ASN A 381 -8.76 3.42 -6.03
N CYS A 382 -9.91 4.08 -6.06
CA CYS A 382 -11.06 3.67 -6.85
C CYS A 382 -11.93 4.89 -7.16
N CYS A 383 -12.54 4.94 -8.33
CA CYS A 383 -13.63 5.87 -8.64
C CYS A 383 -14.98 5.14 -8.65
N LEU A 384 -16.08 5.89 -8.63
CA LEU A 384 -17.39 5.34 -8.87
C LEU A 384 -17.62 5.00 -10.35
N PRO A 385 -18.66 4.20 -10.69
CA PRO A 385 -19.12 4.05 -12.07
C PRO A 385 -19.45 5.40 -12.69
N ASP A 386 -19.00 5.60 -13.93
CA ASP A 386 -19.19 6.87 -14.62
C ASP A 386 -20.28 6.78 -15.69
N TYR A 387 -21.38 7.50 -15.44
CA TYR A 387 -22.53 7.59 -16.36
C TYR A 387 -22.43 8.77 -17.34
N GLY A 388 -21.27 9.45 -17.38
CA GLY A 388 -21.01 10.53 -18.33
C GLY A 388 -21.01 10.04 -19.79
N GLU A 389 -21.78 10.70 -20.67
CA GLU A 389 -21.92 10.31 -22.09
C GLU A 389 -20.60 10.44 -22.89
N SER A 390 -19.71 11.33 -22.46
CA SER A 390 -18.45 11.64 -23.14
C SER A 390 -17.32 10.64 -22.85
N THR A 391 -17.53 9.66 -21.98
CA THR A 391 -16.51 8.64 -21.64
C THR A 391 -16.28 7.63 -22.76
N GLY A 392 -17.30 7.39 -23.59
CA GLY A 392 -17.25 6.37 -24.63
C GLY A 392 -17.29 4.92 -24.12
N LEU A 393 -17.64 4.73 -22.83
CA LEU A 393 -17.76 3.40 -22.22
C LEU A 393 -19.06 2.72 -22.64
N ASP A 394 -19.00 1.43 -22.90
CA ASP A 394 -20.18 0.59 -23.13
C ASP A 394 -20.99 0.36 -21.83
N ASP A 395 -20.28 0.32 -20.71
CA ASP A 395 -20.84 0.17 -19.37
C ASP A 395 -20.14 1.13 -18.39
N PRO A 396 -20.90 1.97 -17.64
CA PRO A 396 -20.36 2.87 -16.62
C PRO A 396 -19.43 2.21 -15.60
N TRP A 397 -19.63 0.94 -15.30
CA TRP A 397 -18.84 0.17 -14.35
C TRP A 397 -17.44 -0.21 -14.85
N GLN A 398 -17.14 0.06 -16.12
CA GLN A 398 -15.78 -0.04 -16.63
C GLN A 398 -14.87 1.09 -16.09
N ALA A 399 -15.42 2.21 -15.65
CA ALA A 399 -14.62 3.35 -15.17
C ALA A 399 -13.71 2.97 -13.98
N PRO A 400 -14.20 2.39 -12.86
CA PRO A 400 -13.34 1.93 -11.79
C PRO A 400 -12.36 0.84 -12.23
N GLU A 401 -12.75 -0.08 -13.10
CA GLU A 401 -11.87 -1.14 -13.62
C GLU A 401 -10.71 -0.59 -14.46
N LEU A 402 -10.94 0.47 -15.20
CA LEU A 402 -9.97 1.12 -16.08
C LEU A 402 -9.17 2.24 -15.40
N MET A 403 -9.58 2.68 -14.20
CA MET A 403 -8.89 3.75 -13.47
C MET A 403 -7.38 3.52 -13.34
N PRO A 404 -6.86 2.32 -13.05
CA PRO A 404 -5.41 2.11 -13.00
C PRO A 404 -4.70 2.42 -14.33
N THR A 405 -5.39 2.39 -15.46
CA THR A 405 -4.81 2.75 -16.77
C THR A 405 -4.51 4.25 -16.88
N TYR A 406 -5.23 5.09 -16.15
CA TYR A 406 -4.94 6.52 -16.05
C TYR A 406 -3.53 6.73 -15.47
N PHE A 407 -3.18 6.04 -14.39
CA PHE A 407 -1.83 6.11 -13.81
C PHE A 407 -0.77 5.58 -14.77
N GLY A 408 -1.10 4.57 -15.57
CA GLY A 408 -0.22 4.09 -16.66
C GLY A 408 0.07 5.16 -17.71
N LYS A 409 -0.93 5.98 -18.05
CA LYS A 409 -0.75 7.13 -18.95
C LYS A 409 0.11 8.21 -18.30
N VAL A 410 -0.18 8.58 -17.04
CA VAL A 410 0.61 9.55 -16.26
C VAL A 410 2.09 9.13 -16.18
N TYR A 411 2.35 7.88 -15.78
CA TYR A 411 3.69 7.32 -15.66
C TYR A 411 4.46 7.40 -16.99
N LYS A 412 3.81 6.95 -18.06
CA LYS A 412 4.41 6.93 -19.41
C LYS A 412 4.66 8.32 -19.95
N GLU A 413 3.70 9.23 -19.79
CA GLU A 413 3.80 10.61 -20.28
C GLU A 413 4.89 11.40 -19.53
N ALA A 414 4.89 11.36 -18.20
CA ALA A 414 5.91 12.02 -17.39
C ALA A 414 7.34 11.55 -17.75
N ARG A 415 7.50 10.24 -17.96
CA ARG A 415 8.78 9.63 -18.32
C ARG A 415 9.17 9.82 -19.78
N SER A 416 8.26 10.25 -20.64
CA SER A 416 8.59 10.68 -21.99
C SER A 416 9.40 12.00 -22.00
N TYR A 417 9.16 12.86 -21.01
CA TYR A 417 9.94 14.10 -20.80
C TYR A 417 11.23 13.85 -20.00
N LYS A 418 11.14 13.02 -18.97
CA LYS A 418 12.25 12.67 -18.06
C LYS A 418 12.29 11.17 -17.85
N PRO A 419 13.15 10.41 -18.54
CA PRO A 419 13.16 8.94 -18.50
C PRO A 419 13.30 8.32 -17.10
N ASN A 420 13.98 9.01 -16.17
CA ASN A 420 14.18 8.60 -14.80
C ASN A 420 13.24 9.32 -13.81
N ALA A 421 12.13 9.90 -14.29
CA ALA A 421 11.19 10.59 -13.41
C ALA A 421 10.69 9.65 -12.30
N VAL A 422 10.69 10.17 -11.07
CA VAL A 422 10.11 9.49 -9.92
C VAL A 422 8.64 9.83 -9.81
N ILE A 423 7.81 8.80 -9.95
CA ILE A 423 6.35 8.89 -9.81
C ILE A 423 5.99 8.21 -8.50
N GLN A 424 5.77 9.03 -7.49
CA GLN A 424 5.38 8.62 -6.16
C GLN A 424 3.85 8.72 -6.03
N VAL A 425 3.21 7.72 -5.45
CA VAL A 425 1.78 7.77 -5.11
C VAL A 425 1.60 7.70 -3.60
N CYS A 426 0.97 8.74 -3.06
CA CYS A 426 0.64 8.95 -1.66
C CYS A 426 -0.89 8.95 -1.49
N PRO A 427 -1.53 7.81 -1.19
CA PRO A 427 -2.98 7.77 -1.06
C PRO A 427 -3.50 8.24 0.32
N CYS A 428 -2.88 9.25 0.93
CA CYS A 428 -3.31 9.91 2.18
C CYS A 428 -3.70 8.94 3.30
N GLY A 429 -2.82 8.00 3.64
CA GLY A 429 -3.04 7.01 4.71
C GLY A 429 -3.59 5.67 4.25
N CYS A 430 -4.11 5.58 3.03
CA CYS A 430 -4.62 4.35 2.44
C CYS A 430 -3.51 3.45 1.86
N ALA A 431 -3.87 2.25 1.42
CA ALA A 431 -3.00 1.43 0.59
C ALA A 431 -3.01 1.94 -0.85
N VAL A 432 -1.87 1.88 -1.53
CA VAL A 432 -1.87 2.04 -2.99
C VAL A 432 -2.62 0.87 -3.62
N ASN A 433 -3.54 1.15 -4.52
CA ASN A 433 -4.25 0.14 -5.27
C ASN A 433 -3.25 -0.78 -6.01
N TYR A 434 -3.42 -2.10 -5.85
CA TYR A 434 -2.50 -3.10 -6.39
C TYR A 434 -2.26 -2.95 -7.91
N TRP A 435 -3.30 -2.64 -8.67
CA TRP A 435 -3.21 -2.46 -10.12
C TRP A 435 -2.57 -1.12 -10.55
N ILE A 436 -2.35 -0.20 -9.60
CA ILE A 436 -1.57 1.03 -9.82
C ILE A 436 -0.06 0.76 -9.62
N LEU A 437 0.33 -0.18 -8.75
CA LEU A 437 1.74 -0.48 -8.46
C LEU A 437 2.63 -0.68 -9.69
N PRO A 438 2.18 -1.30 -10.80
CA PRO A 438 2.96 -1.39 -12.04
C PRO A 438 3.29 -0.05 -12.71
N ASN A 439 2.63 1.02 -12.30
CA ASN A 439 2.67 2.34 -12.93
C ASN A 439 3.26 3.41 -12.01
N ILE A 440 4.01 2.98 -11.00
CA ILE A 440 4.76 3.86 -10.10
C ILE A 440 6.17 3.31 -9.88
N ASN A 441 7.09 4.13 -9.41
CA ASN A 441 8.42 3.70 -9.01
C ASN A 441 8.83 4.17 -7.61
N GLN A 442 7.86 4.72 -6.85
CA GLN A 442 8.02 4.95 -5.43
C GLN A 442 6.65 4.89 -4.72
N ALA A 443 6.49 3.95 -3.80
CA ALA A 443 5.38 3.94 -2.84
C ALA A 443 5.78 4.71 -1.58
N VAL A 444 4.82 5.05 -0.73
CA VAL A 444 5.06 5.84 0.48
C VAL A 444 4.28 5.28 1.67
N ALA A 445 4.77 5.51 2.89
CA ALA A 445 4.03 5.18 4.12
C ALA A 445 2.67 5.88 4.19
N SER A 446 2.56 7.03 3.54
CA SER A 446 1.34 7.79 3.35
C SER A 446 0.69 8.20 4.68
N ASP A 447 1.09 9.36 5.18
CA ASP A 447 0.59 9.96 6.42
C ASP A 447 0.40 8.97 7.58
N PRO A 448 1.42 8.26 8.01
CA PRO A 448 1.29 7.25 9.04
C PRO A 448 0.96 7.90 10.40
N MET A 449 0.06 7.26 11.14
CA MET A 449 -0.35 7.71 12.48
C MET A 449 0.56 7.15 13.58
N SER A 450 1.48 6.25 13.24
CA SER A 450 2.41 5.63 14.20
C SER A 450 3.63 5.05 13.47
N SER A 451 4.73 4.86 14.23
CA SER A 451 5.91 4.11 13.77
C SER A 451 5.57 2.70 13.29
N ARG A 452 4.61 2.07 13.96
CA ARG A 452 4.12 0.74 13.60
C ARG A 452 3.48 0.72 12.22
N GLN A 453 2.70 1.75 11.85
CA GLN A 453 2.12 1.86 10.49
C GLN A 453 3.20 1.98 9.41
N VAL A 454 4.28 2.72 9.65
CA VAL A 454 5.41 2.81 8.72
C VAL A 454 5.98 1.43 8.45
N ARG A 455 6.26 0.65 9.51
CA ARG A 455 6.85 -0.69 9.42
C ARG A 455 5.89 -1.72 8.81
N MET A 456 4.63 -1.71 9.25
CA MET A 456 3.57 -2.59 8.74
C MET A 456 3.35 -2.43 7.24
N LYS A 457 3.22 -1.18 6.77
CA LYS A 457 3.03 -0.87 5.34
C LYS A 457 4.26 -1.24 4.53
N ARG A 458 5.48 -0.92 5.03
CA ARG A 458 6.73 -1.34 4.36
C ARG A 458 6.79 -2.85 4.14
N LYS A 459 6.46 -3.65 5.16
CA LYS A 459 6.41 -5.11 5.07
C LYS A 459 5.43 -5.57 3.99
N ALA A 460 4.24 -4.97 3.91
CA ALA A 460 3.23 -5.29 2.89
C ALA A 460 3.73 -4.97 1.45
N TYR A 461 4.31 -3.79 1.24
CA TYR A 461 4.85 -3.43 -0.08
C TYR A 461 6.06 -4.27 -0.47
N ALA A 462 6.92 -4.63 0.48
CA ALA A 462 8.05 -5.53 0.23
C ALA A 462 7.59 -6.92 -0.26
N ALA A 463 6.45 -7.40 0.24
CA ALA A 463 5.85 -8.64 -0.21
C ALA A 463 5.30 -8.56 -1.64
N MET A 464 4.60 -7.47 -1.96
CA MET A 464 3.93 -7.32 -3.26
C MET A 464 4.88 -6.88 -4.39
N SER A 465 5.85 -6.02 -4.09
CA SER A 465 6.76 -5.43 -5.08
C SER A 465 8.14 -5.20 -4.46
N PRO A 466 8.98 -6.25 -4.34
CA PRO A 466 10.23 -6.18 -3.59
C PRO A 466 11.26 -5.21 -4.17
N ALA A 467 11.20 -4.91 -5.47
CA ALA A 467 12.09 -3.98 -6.16
C ALA A 467 11.58 -2.52 -6.20
N LEU A 468 10.42 -2.26 -5.60
CA LEU A 468 9.83 -0.91 -5.51
C LEU A 468 10.47 -0.13 -4.36
N ALA A 469 10.92 1.10 -4.65
CA ALA A 469 11.32 2.01 -3.60
C ALA A 469 10.12 2.38 -2.71
N TYR A 470 10.35 2.39 -1.41
CA TYR A 470 9.33 2.75 -0.44
C TYR A 470 9.83 3.91 0.42
N TYR A 471 9.17 5.04 0.34
CA TYR A 471 9.48 6.23 1.11
C TYR A 471 8.80 6.17 2.48
N GLY A 472 9.58 6.37 3.54
CA GLY A 472 9.09 6.30 4.92
C GLY A 472 8.18 7.46 5.34
N ASP A 473 8.04 8.49 4.48
CA ASP A 473 7.19 9.66 4.66
C ASP A 473 7.57 10.51 5.89
N HIS A 474 6.63 10.83 6.72
CA HIS A 474 6.76 11.82 7.79
C HIS A 474 7.30 11.23 9.09
N VAL A 475 8.61 11.17 9.27
CA VAL A 475 9.18 10.82 10.59
C VAL A 475 8.69 11.74 11.70
N GLU A 476 8.27 12.95 11.34
CA GLU A 476 7.80 13.98 12.26
C GLU A 476 6.46 13.66 12.91
N LEU A 477 5.67 12.77 12.32
CA LEU A 477 4.39 12.33 12.89
C LEU A 477 4.56 11.25 13.96
N THR A 478 5.76 10.67 14.05
CA THR A 478 6.05 9.55 14.94
C THR A 478 7.28 9.86 15.79
N ASP A 479 7.35 9.30 17.00
CA ASP A 479 8.46 9.47 17.92
C ASP A 479 8.94 10.93 18.12
N ASN A 480 8.02 11.86 18.32
CA ASN A 480 8.31 13.29 18.44
C ASN A 480 9.15 13.86 17.28
N GLY A 481 8.94 13.35 16.08
CA GLY A 481 9.64 13.76 14.88
C GLY A 481 10.98 13.09 14.64
N ASN A 482 11.24 11.94 15.26
CA ASN A 482 12.57 11.34 15.26
C ASN A 482 12.63 9.87 14.79
N ASP A 483 11.56 9.34 14.22
CA ASP A 483 11.45 7.92 13.91
C ASP A 483 12.22 7.49 12.65
N PHE A 484 13.48 7.86 12.56
CA PHE A 484 14.37 7.37 11.51
C PHE A 484 14.68 5.88 11.63
N ALA A 485 14.63 5.34 12.86
CA ALA A 485 14.90 3.93 13.10
C ALA A 485 13.92 3.01 12.35
N SER A 486 12.61 3.34 12.36
CA SER A 486 11.59 2.59 11.62
C SER A 486 11.78 2.69 10.11
N GLN A 487 12.20 3.84 9.58
CA GLN A 487 12.50 3.97 8.15
C GLN A 487 13.72 3.11 7.76
N ILE A 488 14.84 3.32 8.41
CA ILE A 488 16.11 2.67 8.03
C ILE A 488 16.07 1.17 8.33
N GLY A 489 15.60 0.77 9.50
CA GLY A 489 15.58 -0.63 9.92
C GLY A 489 14.66 -1.52 9.08
N THR A 490 13.66 -0.96 8.43
CA THR A 490 12.77 -1.68 7.51
C THR A 490 13.16 -1.55 6.04
N GLY A 491 14.25 -0.83 5.74
CA GLY A 491 14.70 -0.61 4.36
C GLY A 491 13.82 0.37 3.59
N SER A 492 13.37 1.44 4.25
CA SER A 492 12.66 2.54 3.59
C SER A 492 13.65 3.62 3.13
N VAL A 493 13.23 4.41 2.15
CA VAL A 493 13.94 5.63 1.73
C VAL A 493 13.79 6.66 2.85
N ILE A 494 14.91 7.23 3.28
CA ILE A 494 14.95 8.23 4.34
C ILE A 494 14.39 9.57 3.84
N GLY A 495 13.58 10.19 4.66
CA GLY A 495 13.13 11.56 4.43
C GLY A 495 12.58 12.23 5.66
N THR A 496 12.50 13.54 5.58
CA THR A 496 11.96 14.37 6.64
C THR A 496 11.51 15.72 6.08
N LYS A 497 10.79 16.46 6.88
CA LYS A 497 10.42 17.85 6.65
C LYS A 497 10.94 18.72 7.78
N PHE A 498 11.53 19.83 7.44
CA PHE A 498 11.95 20.83 8.40
C PHE A 498 11.93 22.22 7.77
N THR A 499 11.82 23.23 8.60
CA THR A 499 11.98 24.64 8.23
C THR A 499 13.35 25.15 8.67
N TRP A 500 13.92 26.04 7.89
CA TRP A 500 15.19 26.68 8.20
C TRP A 500 14.99 28.19 8.37
N PRO A 501 15.01 28.72 9.62
CA PRO A 501 14.57 30.07 9.92
C PRO A 501 15.59 31.17 9.59
N LYS A 502 16.76 30.80 9.03
CA LYS A 502 17.85 31.75 8.83
C LYS A 502 17.42 33.03 8.10
N ASP A 503 16.55 32.92 7.12
CA ASP A 503 16.10 34.01 6.26
C ASP A 503 14.57 34.28 6.41
N ASN A 504 13.91 33.64 7.37
CA ASN A 504 12.49 33.86 7.67
C ASN A 504 12.26 34.09 9.16
N PRO A 505 12.13 35.36 9.60
CA PRO A 505 11.92 35.71 11.01
C PRO A 505 10.57 35.23 11.56
N ASP A 506 9.60 34.87 10.70
CA ASP A 506 8.28 34.43 11.11
C ASP A 506 8.24 32.92 11.46
N VAL A 507 9.29 32.16 11.12
CA VAL A 507 9.42 30.72 11.39
C VAL A 507 10.45 30.51 12.50
N THR A 508 10.18 31.03 13.70
CA THR A 508 11.08 30.89 14.86
C THR A 508 10.68 29.79 15.82
N ASP A 509 9.43 29.32 15.74
CA ASP A 509 8.83 28.33 16.63
C ASP A 509 8.08 27.26 15.84
N GLY A 510 7.88 26.10 16.45
CA GLY A 510 7.06 25.03 15.90
C GLY A 510 7.78 23.69 15.75
N PRO A 511 7.03 22.61 15.51
CA PRO A 511 7.57 21.25 15.51
C PRO A 511 8.54 20.97 14.36
N PHE A 512 8.48 21.76 13.29
CA PHE A 512 9.31 21.55 12.08
C PHE A 512 10.56 22.40 12.04
N VAL A 513 10.78 23.32 12.98
CA VAL A 513 12.01 24.12 13.02
C VAL A 513 13.21 23.21 13.22
N LEU A 514 14.23 23.37 12.37
CA LEU A 514 15.49 22.62 12.48
C LEU A 514 16.31 23.15 13.66
N THR A 515 16.25 22.45 14.79
CA THR A 515 17.10 22.73 15.96
C THR A 515 18.46 22.05 15.80
N PRO A 516 19.49 22.47 16.57
CA PRO A 516 20.80 21.80 16.56
C PRO A 516 20.71 20.30 16.89
N GLU A 517 19.78 19.89 17.76
CA GLU A 517 19.57 18.48 18.12
C GLU A 517 18.98 17.70 16.95
N LYS A 518 17.97 18.26 16.28
CA LYS A 518 17.39 17.65 15.06
C LYS A 518 18.42 17.58 13.93
N GLU A 519 19.22 18.63 13.76
CA GLU A 519 20.28 18.63 12.76
C GLU A 519 21.30 17.52 13.04
N ALA A 520 21.75 17.36 14.28
CA ALA A 520 22.68 16.30 14.66
C ALA A 520 22.09 14.91 14.42
N LEU A 521 20.80 14.73 14.73
CA LEU A 521 20.07 13.49 14.49
C LEU A 521 19.97 13.17 13.00
N ILE A 522 19.59 14.14 12.17
CA ILE A 522 19.52 13.98 10.71
C ILE A 522 20.89 13.60 10.14
N ARG A 523 21.96 14.26 10.56
CA ARG A 523 23.33 13.93 10.12
C ARG A 523 23.72 12.50 10.46
N LYS A 524 23.42 12.04 11.67
CA LYS A 524 23.66 10.67 12.13
C LYS A 524 22.93 9.67 11.21
N TRP A 525 21.63 9.81 11.06
CA TRP A 525 20.83 8.86 10.30
C TRP A 525 21.08 8.93 8.78
N MET A 526 21.39 10.09 8.24
CA MET A 526 21.78 10.26 6.85
C MET A 526 23.11 9.53 6.55
N LYS A 527 24.09 9.60 7.48
CA LYS A 527 25.33 8.83 7.39
C LYS A 527 25.03 7.33 7.37
N ILE A 528 24.24 6.85 8.33
CA ILE A 528 23.84 5.43 8.42
C ILE A 528 23.13 4.96 7.15
N TYR A 529 22.22 5.77 6.63
CA TYR A 529 21.49 5.49 5.40
C TYR A 529 22.43 5.30 4.20
N LYS A 530 23.33 6.25 3.98
CA LYS A 530 24.28 6.22 2.85
C LYS A 530 25.30 5.08 2.95
N GLU A 531 25.77 4.78 4.15
CA GLU A 531 26.76 3.71 4.37
C GLU A 531 26.17 2.31 4.16
N ASN A 532 24.91 2.07 4.55
CA ASN A 532 24.32 0.73 4.53
C ASN A 532 23.38 0.49 3.34
N ASN A 533 22.76 1.55 2.78
CA ASN A 533 21.89 1.50 1.60
C ASN A 533 20.77 0.44 1.70
N LEU A 534 20.13 0.34 2.88
CA LEU A 534 19.15 -0.72 3.18
C LEU A 534 17.88 -0.63 2.34
N ALA A 535 17.54 0.55 1.82
CA ALA A 535 16.38 0.75 0.96
C ALA A 535 16.45 -0.09 -0.35
N ARG A 536 17.65 -0.46 -0.78
CA ARG A 536 17.89 -1.34 -1.94
C ARG A 536 18.10 -2.81 -1.55
N GLY A 537 17.98 -3.12 -0.27
CA GLY A 537 18.14 -4.48 0.25
C GLY A 537 16.90 -5.33 0.05
N GLU A 538 17.08 -6.63 0.17
CA GLU A 538 16.00 -7.59 0.15
C GLU A 538 15.38 -7.74 1.53
N TYR A 539 14.06 -7.55 1.62
CA TYR A 539 13.32 -7.79 2.86
C TYR A 539 13.16 -9.29 3.11
N MET A 540 13.62 -9.75 4.26
CA MET A 540 13.55 -11.16 4.70
C MET A 540 12.44 -11.32 5.75
N ASN A 541 11.38 -12.08 5.43
CA ASN A 541 10.31 -12.36 6.38
C ASN A 541 10.69 -13.52 7.32
N LEU A 542 11.46 -13.21 8.36
CA LEU A 542 11.97 -14.21 9.32
C LEU A 542 11.21 -14.22 10.65
N TYR A 543 10.35 -13.24 10.88
CA TYR A 543 9.58 -13.08 12.11
C TYR A 543 8.10 -12.87 11.82
N THR A 544 7.26 -13.46 12.65
CA THR A 544 5.81 -13.45 12.48
C THR A 544 5.20 -12.27 13.23
N TRP A 545 4.58 -11.36 12.50
CA TRP A 545 3.87 -10.21 13.08
C TRP A 545 2.82 -10.64 14.10
N GLY A 546 2.84 -9.99 15.27
CA GLY A 546 1.90 -10.23 16.36
C GLY A 546 2.28 -11.39 17.30
N PHE A 547 3.29 -12.20 16.95
CA PHE A 547 3.72 -13.35 17.72
C PHE A 547 5.18 -13.31 18.16
N ASP A 548 6.04 -12.66 17.41
CA ASP A 548 7.42 -12.41 17.82
C ASP A 548 7.51 -11.08 18.55
N TYR A 549 8.17 -11.11 19.71
CA TYR A 549 8.41 -9.91 20.52
C TYR A 549 9.86 -9.95 21.03
N PRO A 550 10.63 -8.85 20.86
CA PRO A 550 10.26 -7.58 20.18
C PRO A 550 9.83 -7.78 18.73
N GLU A 551 9.02 -6.83 18.17
CA GLU A 551 8.74 -6.79 16.73
C GLU A 551 10.06 -6.73 15.96
N ALA A 552 10.23 -7.55 14.92
CA ALA A 552 11.50 -7.66 14.23
C ALA A 552 11.37 -7.65 12.70
N HIS A 553 12.33 -6.98 12.05
CA HIS A 553 12.47 -6.92 10.61
C HIS A 553 13.91 -7.22 10.20
N VAL A 554 14.10 -7.80 9.01
CA VAL A 554 15.43 -8.14 8.51
C VAL A 554 15.58 -7.70 7.07
N ILE A 555 16.69 -7.04 6.77
CA ILE A 555 17.09 -6.68 5.41
C ILE A 555 18.41 -7.39 5.09
N ARG A 556 18.44 -8.08 3.96
CA ARG A 556 19.67 -8.64 3.40
C ARG A 556 20.28 -7.63 2.42
N GLN A 557 21.49 -7.17 2.69
CA GLN A 557 22.19 -6.21 1.85
C GLN A 557 23.71 -6.43 1.89
N ASN A 558 24.36 -6.40 0.74
CA ASN A 558 25.83 -6.49 0.60
C ASN A 558 26.48 -7.64 1.40
N GLY A 559 25.85 -8.83 1.40
CA GLY A 559 26.33 -10.02 2.09
C GLY A 559 26.15 -10.04 3.61
N ALA A 560 25.47 -9.04 4.17
CA ALA A 560 25.11 -8.95 5.59
C ALA A 560 23.59 -9.09 5.78
N LEU A 561 23.19 -9.47 6.99
CA LEU A 561 21.82 -9.37 7.48
C LEU A 561 21.74 -8.19 8.46
N TYR A 562 20.77 -7.33 8.25
CA TYR A 562 20.47 -6.19 9.09
C TYR A 562 19.17 -6.45 9.83
N TYR A 563 19.25 -6.63 11.12
CA TYR A 563 18.12 -6.86 12.01
C TYR A 563 17.71 -5.56 12.66
N ALA A 564 16.42 -5.32 12.76
CA ALA A 564 15.86 -4.21 13.47
C ALA A 564 14.74 -4.71 14.40
N PHE A 565 14.93 -4.51 15.70
CA PHE A 565 13.99 -4.87 16.75
C PHE A 565 13.33 -3.63 17.31
N TYR A 566 12.03 -3.71 17.59
CA TYR A 566 11.24 -2.58 18.07
C TYR A 566 10.34 -2.97 19.24
N VAL A 567 10.16 -2.04 20.17
CA VAL A 567 9.13 -2.07 21.21
C VAL A 567 8.38 -0.74 21.22
N ASP A 568 7.06 -0.79 21.45
CA ASP A 568 6.23 0.41 21.29
C ASP A 568 6.43 1.40 22.45
N ASP A 569 6.19 0.99 23.72
CA ASP A 569 6.11 1.93 24.85
C ASP A 569 6.99 1.58 26.07
N ALA A 570 7.78 0.52 25.99
CA ALA A 570 8.58 0.07 27.12
C ALA A 570 10.01 -0.27 26.70
N ALA A 571 10.92 -0.25 27.67
CA ALA A 571 12.24 -0.86 27.49
C ALA A 571 12.09 -2.39 27.38
N PHE A 572 12.91 -3.00 26.55
CA PHE A 572 13.06 -4.45 26.47
C PHE A 572 14.34 -4.88 27.17
N GLU A 573 14.25 -5.91 27.98
CA GLU A 573 15.39 -6.64 28.54
C GLU A 573 15.11 -8.13 28.40
N GLY A 574 15.97 -8.84 27.69
CA GLY A 574 15.80 -10.28 27.45
C GLY A 574 16.59 -10.80 26.24
N THR A 575 16.24 -12.01 25.86
CA THR A 575 16.91 -12.73 24.74
C THR A 575 16.23 -12.40 23.42
N ILE A 576 17.02 -12.02 22.41
CA ILE A 576 16.62 -11.99 21.00
C ILE A 576 17.26 -13.16 20.24
N GLU A 577 16.61 -13.62 19.19
CA GLU A 577 17.10 -14.66 18.29
C GLU A 577 17.37 -14.05 16.91
N LEU A 578 18.56 -14.24 16.36
CA LEU A 578 18.95 -13.76 15.02
C LEU A 578 18.64 -14.83 13.98
N ARG A 579 17.41 -14.92 13.53
CA ARG A 579 16.95 -15.96 12.59
C ARG A 579 17.56 -15.80 11.20
N GLY A 580 17.73 -16.92 10.48
CA GLY A 580 18.26 -16.95 9.10
C GLY A 580 19.76 -17.05 9.01
N LEU A 581 20.48 -17.22 10.11
CA LEU A 581 21.91 -17.52 10.13
C LEU A 581 22.17 -18.99 9.79
N ASN A 582 23.29 -19.26 9.12
CA ASN A 582 23.71 -20.63 8.86
C ASN A 582 24.30 -21.22 10.15
N PRO A 583 23.80 -22.38 10.64
CA PRO A 583 24.28 -23.00 11.88
C PRO A 583 25.77 -23.41 11.87
N ASP A 584 26.34 -23.61 10.69
CA ASP A 584 27.76 -24.03 10.53
C ASP A 584 28.74 -22.85 10.54
N LYS A 585 28.26 -21.60 10.74
CA LYS A 585 29.11 -20.40 10.65
C LYS A 585 29.09 -19.59 11.94
N THR A 586 30.19 -18.89 12.13
CA THR A 586 30.31 -17.84 13.16
C THR A 586 30.14 -16.48 12.51
N TYR A 587 29.49 -15.58 13.24
CA TYR A 587 29.18 -14.23 12.77
C TYR A 587 29.72 -13.17 13.73
N THR A 588 29.89 -11.96 13.18
CA THR A 588 30.04 -10.75 13.97
C THR A 588 28.76 -9.95 13.86
N ALA A 589 28.16 -9.63 15.01
CA ALA A 589 27.01 -8.72 15.10
C ALA A 589 27.48 -7.37 15.67
N VAL A 590 27.07 -6.27 15.04
CA VAL A 590 27.45 -4.91 15.42
C VAL A 590 26.19 -4.05 15.52
N GLU A 591 26.02 -3.36 16.64
CA GLU A 591 24.97 -2.33 16.79
C GLU A 591 25.39 -1.07 16.01
N TYR A 592 25.02 -1.03 14.72
CA TYR A 592 25.51 -0.01 13.80
C TYR A 592 24.91 1.38 13.97
N THR A 593 23.95 1.54 14.86
CA THR A 593 23.31 2.82 15.20
C THR A 593 23.83 3.43 16.50
N ALA A 594 24.63 2.69 17.29
CA ALA A 594 25.25 3.21 18.49
C ALA A 594 26.40 4.19 18.17
N ASP A 595 26.59 5.19 19.00
CA ASP A 595 27.71 6.13 18.87
C ASP A 595 29.06 5.44 19.09
N GLU A 596 29.10 4.45 19.98
CA GLU A 596 30.20 3.53 20.20
C GLU A 596 29.74 2.11 19.89
N PRO A 597 29.90 1.62 18.63
CA PRO A 597 29.45 0.31 18.23
C PRO A 597 30.11 -0.80 19.05
N LYS A 598 29.29 -1.70 19.60
CA LYS A 598 29.74 -2.93 20.27
C LYS A 598 29.71 -4.09 19.29
N GLU A 599 30.74 -4.91 19.35
CA GLU A 599 30.82 -6.13 18.54
C GLU A 599 30.53 -7.35 19.42
N TYR A 600 29.73 -8.24 18.88
CA TYR A 600 29.38 -9.52 19.49
C TYR A 600 29.75 -10.67 18.54
N VAL A 601 30.22 -11.76 19.10
CA VAL A 601 30.47 -12.99 18.35
C VAL A 601 29.25 -13.88 18.52
N ILE A 602 28.63 -14.26 17.40
CA ILE A 602 27.43 -15.09 17.36
C ILE A 602 27.78 -16.43 16.72
N ASP A 603 27.42 -17.50 17.41
CA ASP A 603 27.43 -18.85 16.86
C ASP A 603 26.11 -19.06 16.07
N GLY A 604 26.22 -19.42 14.79
CA GLY A 604 25.05 -19.67 13.96
C GLY A 604 24.21 -20.86 14.44
N SER A 605 24.78 -21.80 15.21
CA SER A 605 24.06 -22.93 15.80
C SER A 605 23.25 -22.53 17.05
N ASP A 606 23.61 -21.42 17.72
CA ASP A 606 22.85 -20.79 18.80
C ASP A 606 22.83 -19.27 18.62
N PRO A 607 21.99 -18.76 17.71
CA PRO A 607 21.98 -17.35 17.29
C PRO A 607 21.24 -16.44 18.27
N ARG A 608 21.30 -16.72 19.56
CA ARG A 608 20.62 -15.96 20.61
C ARG A 608 21.58 -15.02 21.30
N MET A 609 21.08 -13.85 21.73
CA MET A 609 21.83 -12.91 22.53
C MET A 609 20.94 -12.16 23.52
N GLU A 610 21.50 -11.88 24.70
CA GLU A 610 20.86 -11.04 25.71
C GLU A 610 21.08 -9.57 25.35
N VAL A 611 19.99 -8.80 25.36
CA VAL A 611 20.00 -7.37 25.05
C VAL A 611 19.11 -6.59 25.98
N ALA A 612 19.45 -5.31 26.15
CA ALA A 612 18.56 -4.32 26.78
C ALA A 612 18.57 -3.07 25.94
N PHE A 613 17.40 -2.59 25.58
CA PHE A 613 17.24 -1.38 24.75
C PHE A 613 15.89 -0.69 24.99
N GLU A 614 15.84 0.57 24.63
CA GLU A 614 14.60 1.35 24.56
C GLU A 614 14.23 1.56 23.09
N ARG A 615 12.95 1.37 22.75
CA ARG A 615 12.33 1.66 21.46
C ARG A 615 12.85 0.84 20.29
N SER A 616 14.15 0.86 19.99
CA SER A 616 14.71 0.14 18.84
C SER A 616 16.14 -0.34 19.07
N TYR A 617 16.49 -1.47 18.47
CA TYR A 617 17.83 -2.04 18.50
C TYR A 617 18.17 -2.59 17.11
N LEU A 618 19.19 -2.01 16.47
CA LEU A 618 19.52 -2.28 15.08
C LEU A 618 20.92 -2.89 14.97
N LEU A 619 20.99 -4.10 14.40
CA LEU A 619 22.21 -4.90 14.29
C LEU A 619 22.57 -5.20 12.84
N LYS A 620 23.83 -5.05 12.50
CA LYS A 620 24.44 -5.58 11.28
C LYS A 620 25.16 -6.89 11.61
N VAL A 621 24.83 -7.97 10.92
CA VAL A 621 25.39 -9.31 11.14
C VAL A 621 26.10 -9.78 9.88
N THR A 622 27.39 -10.08 10.00
CA THR A 622 28.26 -10.55 8.89
C THR A 622 28.94 -11.88 9.26
N ALA A 623 28.99 -12.80 8.32
CA ALA A 623 29.76 -14.04 8.52
C ALA A 623 31.23 -13.71 8.69
N LYS A 624 31.89 -14.37 9.65
CA LYS A 624 33.36 -14.33 9.77
C LYS A 624 33.99 -15.12 8.63
N GLU A 625 34.98 -14.53 7.98
CA GLU A 625 35.80 -15.28 7.03
C GLU A 625 36.55 -16.36 7.79
N GLU A 626 36.47 -17.59 7.31
CA GLU A 626 37.36 -18.66 7.77
C GLU A 626 38.81 -18.29 7.37
N ARG A 627 39.66 -18.09 8.35
CA ARG A 627 41.09 -17.84 8.12
C ARG A 627 41.81 -19.13 7.75
#